data_f1783959a4b161951504bc49660eed8d
#
_entry.id   f1783959a4b161951504bc49660eed8d
#
_cell.length_a   1.000
_cell.length_b   1.000
_cell.length_c   1.000
_cell.angle_alpha   90.00
_cell.angle_beta   90.00
_cell.angle_gamma   90.00
#
_symmetry.space_group_name_H-M   'P 1'
#
loop_
_entity.id
_entity.type
_entity.pdbx_description
1 polymer ?
#
loop_
_entity_poly.entity_id
_entity_poly.type
_entity_poly.pdbx_seq_one_letter_code
_entity_poly.pdbx_strand_id
1 'polypeptide(L)'
;MTGVATTSVQDLWEEALSAIRARVSRQSFEAWFRPLTLGSVDGHRIQVLLPNRFFKEWFEDHYLEMLRTSLEDLMFTKVEVSLILPETGSAAGLAAREEPHPERRAPRRAREGVFQLNPRYTFDTYVVGTSNQFAHAASMAVGEQLSKAYNPLFIYGGVGLGKTHLLHAIGHLAKQRDSRIKVSYVSSEKFTNDLINAIRFDATVEFRNRYRSLDLLLIDDIQFIAGKERTQEEFFHTFNDLYDSSKQIVISSDSLPREIPTLEERLRSRFEWGLIADIQHPDLETKAAILRKKAQAQGARLPDEVSLFIAKNVKSNIRELEGSLVRLMAHASFTHREITLELAQEVLKELTQEQQRIPTINAIQKAVAEFFGVRVDDLRSRGRNKSIVLPRQVAMYLCREIVKASLPDIGEGFGGKDHTTVIHACEKVKRKIAGEEVFRKQVQDLSTRLTP
;
A
#
# COMPACT_ATOMS: atom_id res chain seq x y z
N MET A 1 2.12 -16.57 54.88
CA MET A 1 2.18 -17.67 53.89
C MET A 1 1.06 -17.42 52.90
N THR A 2 1.33 -16.73 51.85
CA THR A 2 0.41 -16.53 50.74
C THR A 2 1.14 -16.96 49.48
N GLY A 3 0.65 -18.05 48.89
CA GLY A 3 1.24 -18.67 47.68
C GLY A 3 1.15 -17.74 46.49
N VAL A 4 2.29 -17.37 45.94
CA VAL A 4 2.42 -16.77 44.63
C VAL A 4 2.19 -17.90 43.62
N ALA A 5 1.05 -17.86 42.94
CA ALA A 5 0.78 -18.74 41.80
C ALA A 5 1.88 -18.52 40.77
N THR A 6 2.63 -19.56 40.47
CA THR A 6 3.61 -19.60 39.37
C THR A 6 2.81 -19.55 38.05
N THR A 7 2.58 -18.37 37.54
CA THR A 7 2.02 -18.20 36.18
C THR A 7 3.00 -18.86 35.21
N SER A 8 2.54 -19.84 34.43
CA SER A 8 3.42 -20.51 33.47
C SER A 8 3.85 -19.53 32.40
N VAL A 9 5.05 -19.70 31.83
CA VAL A 9 5.56 -18.88 30.75
C VAL A 9 4.58 -18.86 29.55
N GLN A 10 3.85 -19.96 29.40
CA GLN A 10 2.81 -20.12 28.39
C GLN A 10 1.61 -19.20 28.66
N ASP A 11 1.21 -19.06 29.92
CA ASP A 11 0.09 -18.20 30.32
C ASP A 11 0.43 -16.71 30.07
N LEU A 12 1.68 -16.30 30.36
CA LEU A 12 2.18 -14.95 30.08
C LEU A 12 2.19 -14.65 28.57
N TRP A 13 2.56 -15.63 27.75
CA TRP A 13 2.53 -15.51 26.30
C TRP A 13 1.10 -15.32 25.77
N GLU A 14 0.16 -16.13 26.24
CA GLU A 14 -1.25 -16.02 25.83
C GLU A 14 -1.87 -14.71 26.28
N GLU A 15 -1.50 -14.22 27.47
CA GLU A 15 -1.96 -12.93 27.99
C GLU A 15 -1.40 -11.75 27.16
N ALA A 16 -0.12 -11.81 26.76
CA ALA A 16 0.48 -10.83 25.86
C ALA A 16 -0.22 -10.80 24.50
N LEU A 17 -0.48 -11.96 23.89
CA LEU A 17 -1.23 -12.05 22.64
C LEU A 17 -2.66 -11.55 22.79
N SER A 18 -3.31 -11.80 23.92
CA SER A 18 -4.65 -11.28 24.20
C SER A 18 -4.67 -9.75 24.32
N ALA A 19 -3.68 -9.16 24.99
CA ALA A 19 -3.52 -7.71 25.08
C ALA A 19 -3.28 -7.06 23.70
N ILE A 20 -2.47 -7.70 22.86
CA ILE A 20 -2.21 -7.24 21.49
C ILE A 20 -3.47 -7.35 20.63
N ARG A 21 -4.25 -8.42 20.79
CA ARG A 21 -5.52 -8.62 20.05
C ARG A 21 -6.52 -7.49 20.28
N ALA A 22 -6.50 -6.86 21.45
CA ALA A 22 -7.34 -5.70 21.75
C ALA A 22 -6.85 -4.39 21.07
N ARG A 23 -5.57 -4.33 20.65
CA ARG A 23 -4.92 -3.13 20.09
C ARG A 23 -4.80 -3.12 18.56
N VAL A 24 -4.95 -4.28 17.92
CA VAL A 24 -4.82 -4.41 16.45
C VAL A 24 -6.12 -4.90 15.82
N SER A 25 -6.27 -4.70 14.50
CA SER A 25 -7.43 -5.24 13.78
C SER A 25 -7.44 -6.77 13.83
N ARG A 26 -8.63 -7.38 13.81
CA ARG A 26 -8.78 -8.84 13.79
C ARG A 26 -7.97 -9.47 12.65
N GLN A 27 -7.97 -8.83 11.48
CA GLN A 27 -7.24 -9.29 10.30
C GLN A 27 -5.72 -9.25 10.52
N SER A 28 -5.20 -8.16 11.09
CA SER A 28 -3.77 -8.04 11.42
C SER A 28 -3.33 -9.04 12.47
N PHE A 29 -4.17 -9.31 13.47
CA PHE A 29 -3.87 -10.31 14.49
C PHE A 29 -3.76 -11.72 13.91
N GLU A 30 -4.76 -12.15 13.12
CA GLU A 30 -4.77 -13.47 12.48
C GLU A 30 -3.60 -13.66 11.50
N ALA A 31 -3.19 -12.61 10.80
CA ALA A 31 -2.10 -12.67 9.83
C ALA A 31 -0.71 -12.66 10.47
N TRP A 32 -0.51 -11.91 11.55
CA TRP A 32 0.83 -11.58 12.03
C TRP A 32 1.16 -12.08 13.44
N PHE A 33 0.17 -12.26 14.31
CA PHE A 33 0.41 -12.71 15.70
C PHE A 33 0.04 -14.17 15.91
N ARG A 34 -1.02 -14.66 15.25
CA ARG A 34 -1.44 -16.06 15.36
C ARG A 34 -0.40 -17.09 14.89
N PRO A 35 0.41 -16.82 13.83
CA PRO A 35 1.45 -17.75 13.37
C PRO A 35 2.70 -17.79 14.25
N LEU A 36 2.81 -16.90 15.24
CA LEU A 36 3.96 -16.87 16.15
C LEU A 36 3.90 -18.06 17.13
N THR A 37 5.02 -18.69 17.35
CA THR A 37 5.15 -19.74 18.34
C THR A 37 6.23 -19.35 19.35
N LEU A 38 5.91 -19.50 20.63
CA LEU A 38 6.89 -19.31 21.70
C LEU A 38 7.97 -20.40 21.61
N GLY A 39 9.21 -19.99 21.49
CA GLY A 39 10.38 -20.87 21.50
C GLY A 39 10.87 -21.13 22.93
N SER A 40 12.10 -20.74 23.24
CA SER A 40 12.67 -20.83 24.58
C SER A 40 12.57 -19.50 25.32
N VAL A 41 12.47 -19.57 26.65
CA VAL A 41 12.52 -18.40 27.54
C VAL A 41 13.63 -18.63 28.54
N ASP A 42 14.61 -17.74 28.58
CA ASP A 42 15.74 -17.78 29.49
C ASP A 42 15.86 -16.42 30.19
N GLY A 43 15.30 -16.34 31.39
CA GLY A 43 15.22 -15.13 32.20
C GLY A 43 14.47 -14.02 31.49
N HIS A 44 15.18 -13.00 31.01
CA HIS A 44 14.61 -11.85 30.29
C HIS A 44 14.68 -12.00 28.76
N ARG A 45 15.22 -13.10 28.26
CA ARG A 45 15.38 -13.36 26.82
C ARG A 45 14.32 -14.32 26.34
N ILE A 46 13.47 -13.85 25.43
CA ILE A 46 12.35 -14.60 24.86
C ILE A 46 12.65 -14.89 23.39
N GLN A 47 12.63 -16.16 23.03
CA GLN A 47 12.78 -16.59 21.64
C GLN A 47 11.41 -16.85 21.02
N VAL A 48 11.13 -16.24 19.87
CA VAL A 48 9.88 -16.40 19.13
C VAL A 48 10.18 -17.01 17.77
N LEU A 49 9.55 -18.15 17.47
CA LEU A 49 9.66 -18.79 16.18
C LEU A 49 8.68 -18.15 15.19
N LEU A 50 9.18 -17.91 13.98
CA LEU A 50 8.43 -17.30 12.89
C LEU A 50 8.37 -18.26 11.69
N PRO A 51 7.28 -18.21 10.89
CA PRO A 51 7.07 -19.16 9.80
C PRO A 51 8.13 -19.14 8.69
N ASN A 52 8.66 -17.98 8.34
CA ASN A 52 9.65 -17.82 7.27
C ASN A 52 10.38 -16.47 7.37
N ARG A 53 11.42 -16.31 6.53
CA ARG A 53 12.28 -15.13 6.52
C ARG A 53 11.53 -13.83 6.15
N PHE A 54 10.61 -13.88 5.20
CA PHE A 54 9.81 -12.72 4.81
C PHE A 54 8.92 -12.22 5.97
N PHE A 55 8.31 -13.18 6.68
CA PHE A 55 7.52 -12.88 7.87
C PHE A 55 8.38 -12.21 8.97
N LYS A 56 9.62 -12.69 9.14
CA LYS A 56 10.57 -12.13 10.12
C LYS A 56 10.89 -10.67 9.80
N GLU A 57 11.33 -10.38 8.57
CA GLU A 57 11.71 -9.04 8.13
C GLU A 57 10.55 -8.04 8.29
N TRP A 58 9.35 -8.45 7.91
CA TRP A 58 8.16 -7.61 8.01
C TRP A 58 7.67 -7.41 9.46
N PHE A 59 7.74 -8.45 10.27
CA PHE A 59 7.35 -8.41 11.68
C PHE A 59 8.33 -7.57 12.53
N GLU A 60 9.61 -7.62 12.23
CA GLU A 60 10.64 -6.78 12.86
C GLU A 60 10.35 -5.29 12.64
N ASP A 61 9.98 -4.91 11.43
CA ASP A 61 9.75 -3.51 11.07
C ASP A 61 8.45 -2.94 11.65
N HIS A 62 7.41 -3.76 11.88
CA HIS A 62 6.07 -3.25 12.15
C HIS A 62 5.49 -3.64 13.51
N TYR A 63 5.87 -4.79 14.06
CA TYR A 63 5.19 -5.36 15.23
C TYR A 63 6.10 -5.81 16.38
N LEU A 64 7.43 -5.88 16.17
CA LEU A 64 8.38 -6.31 17.20
C LEU A 64 8.30 -5.43 18.44
N GLU A 65 8.25 -4.10 18.27
CA GLU A 65 8.14 -3.14 19.36
C GLU A 65 6.83 -3.31 20.16
N MET A 66 5.73 -3.58 19.47
CA MET A 66 4.43 -3.83 20.11
C MET A 66 4.45 -5.11 20.93
N LEU A 67 5.04 -6.17 20.39
CA LEU A 67 5.20 -7.44 21.11
C LEU A 67 6.10 -7.26 22.32
N ARG A 68 7.25 -6.58 22.17
CA ARG A 68 8.18 -6.30 23.27
C ARG A 68 7.51 -5.51 24.39
N THR A 69 6.86 -4.42 24.06
CA THR A 69 6.17 -3.57 25.06
C THR A 69 5.10 -4.35 25.80
N SER A 70 4.31 -5.18 25.10
CA SER A 70 3.27 -5.98 25.74
C SER A 70 3.84 -7.04 26.71
N LEU A 71 5.00 -7.61 26.37
CA LEU A 71 5.69 -8.57 27.26
C LEU A 71 6.35 -7.85 28.45
N GLU A 72 6.95 -6.67 28.25
CA GLU A 72 7.53 -5.84 29.30
C GLU A 72 6.47 -5.36 30.30
N ASP A 73 5.28 -4.98 29.83
CA ASP A 73 4.15 -4.56 30.67
C ASP A 73 3.70 -5.70 31.60
N LEU A 74 3.70 -6.95 31.12
CA LEU A 74 3.27 -8.13 31.90
C LEU A 74 4.36 -8.67 32.83
N MET A 75 5.62 -8.60 32.40
CA MET A 75 6.74 -9.12 33.20
C MET A 75 7.34 -8.09 34.17
N PHE A 76 6.92 -6.83 34.10
CA PHE A 76 7.45 -5.70 34.89
C PHE A 76 8.98 -5.54 34.80
N THR A 77 9.58 -6.02 33.70
CA THR A 77 11.03 -5.98 33.45
C THR A 77 11.30 -5.79 31.98
N LYS A 78 12.48 -5.26 31.63
CA LYS A 78 12.92 -5.17 30.24
C LYS A 78 13.14 -6.57 29.65
N VAL A 79 12.60 -6.81 28.45
CA VAL A 79 12.63 -8.09 27.77
C VAL A 79 13.40 -7.97 26.45
N GLU A 80 14.30 -8.91 26.21
CA GLU A 80 14.99 -9.05 24.92
C GLU A 80 14.27 -10.12 24.08
N VAL A 81 13.58 -9.69 23.02
CA VAL A 81 12.88 -10.60 22.10
C VAL A 81 13.78 -10.92 20.93
N SER A 82 14.11 -12.19 20.74
CA SER A 82 14.87 -12.68 19.58
C SER A 82 13.99 -13.53 18.66
N LEU A 83 13.98 -13.16 17.37
CA LEU A 83 13.16 -13.80 16.36
C LEU A 83 13.95 -14.89 15.63
N ILE A 84 13.49 -16.14 15.69
CA ILE A 84 14.17 -17.31 15.13
C ILE A 84 13.34 -17.93 14.00
N LEU A 85 14.03 -18.42 12.98
CA LEU A 85 13.42 -19.22 11.91
C LEU A 85 13.57 -20.69 12.21
N PRO A 86 12.56 -21.55 11.90
CA PRO A 86 12.73 -22.99 12.01
C PRO A 86 13.85 -23.45 11.08
N GLU A 87 14.81 -24.20 11.62
CA GLU A 87 15.86 -24.82 10.82
C GLU A 87 15.21 -25.85 9.89
N THR A 88 15.32 -25.62 8.59
CA THR A 88 14.96 -26.62 7.59
C THR A 88 15.97 -27.74 7.70
N GLY A 89 15.50 -28.90 8.16
CA GLY A 89 16.31 -30.07 8.43
C GLY A 89 17.14 -30.52 7.23
N SER A 90 18.43 -30.64 7.47
CA SER A 90 19.30 -31.58 6.76
C SER A 90 19.92 -32.49 7.80
N ALA A 91 19.59 -33.77 7.69
CA ALA A 91 20.17 -34.83 8.51
C ALA A 91 21.64 -35.08 8.14
N ALA A 92 22.43 -35.26 9.12
CA ALA A 92 23.55 -36.16 9.31
C ALA A 92 24.87 -35.52 9.77
N GLY A 93 25.36 -36.01 10.93
CA GLY A 93 26.76 -36.31 11.16
C GLY A 93 27.53 -35.44 12.16
N LEU A 94 27.42 -35.79 13.43
CA LEU A 94 28.52 -35.93 14.43
C LEU A 94 29.91 -35.36 14.08
N ALA A 95 30.41 -34.41 14.84
CA ALA A 95 31.63 -34.58 15.65
C ALA A 95 32.05 -33.24 16.26
N ALA A 96 32.19 -33.27 17.57
CA ALA A 96 32.83 -32.23 18.38
C ALA A 96 34.30 -32.02 18.02
N ARG A 97 34.76 -30.79 18.03
CA ARG A 97 36.14 -30.44 18.44
C ARG A 97 36.20 -28.97 18.87
N GLU A 98 36.89 -28.83 20.01
CA GLU A 98 37.21 -27.60 20.73
C GLU A 98 38.14 -26.66 19.96
N GLU A 99 37.97 -25.44 20.26
CA GLU A 99 38.68 -24.16 20.24
C GLU A 99 40.12 -24.05 19.65
N PRO A 100 40.56 -22.85 19.23
CA PRO A 100 40.81 -21.73 20.15
C PRO A 100 40.44 -20.32 19.60
N HIS A 101 40.21 -19.41 20.52
CA HIS A 101 40.15 -17.97 20.27
C HIS A 101 41.39 -17.48 19.57
N PRO A 102 41.22 -16.57 18.60
CA PRO A 102 41.96 -15.32 18.68
C PRO A 102 41.24 -14.06 18.22
N GLU A 103 41.59 -12.99 18.88
CA GLU A 103 41.72 -11.63 18.41
C GLU A 103 40.43 -10.84 18.07
N ARG A 104 40.22 -9.83 18.90
CA ARG A 104 39.43 -8.64 18.68
C ARG A 104 39.62 -8.14 17.23
N ARG A 105 38.70 -8.52 16.36
CA ARG A 105 38.49 -7.79 15.11
C ARG A 105 37.70 -6.55 15.40
N ALA A 106 38.25 -5.40 15.01
CA ALA A 106 37.62 -4.10 15.00
C ALA A 106 36.18 -4.18 14.45
N PRO A 107 35.27 -3.29 14.90
CA PRO A 107 33.87 -3.32 14.45
C PRO A 107 33.89 -3.23 12.91
N ARG A 108 33.38 -4.28 12.26
CA ARG A 108 33.06 -4.20 10.85
C ARG A 108 32.12 -2.99 10.71
N ARG A 109 32.62 -1.93 10.06
CA ARG A 109 31.80 -0.82 9.60
C ARG A 109 30.50 -1.42 9.09
N ALA A 110 29.39 -1.04 9.74
CA ALA A 110 28.07 -1.37 9.26
C ALA A 110 28.08 -1.07 7.75
N ARG A 111 27.83 -2.08 6.94
CA ARG A 111 27.62 -1.86 5.51
C ARG A 111 26.45 -0.88 5.46
N GLU A 112 26.77 0.37 5.10
CA GLU A 112 25.79 1.41 4.80
C GLU A 112 24.66 0.75 4.03
N GLY A 113 23.44 0.86 4.55
CA GLY A 113 22.26 0.26 3.94
C GLY A 113 22.11 0.75 2.51
N VAL A 114 22.68 0.01 1.58
CA VAL A 114 22.43 0.21 0.16
C VAL A 114 20.94 -0.02 -0.02
N PHE A 115 20.21 1.02 -0.36
CA PHE A 115 18.78 0.93 -0.71
C PHE A 115 18.66 -0.01 -1.90
N GLN A 116 18.34 -1.28 -1.61
CA GLN A 116 18.34 -2.32 -2.64
C GLN A 116 17.08 -2.16 -3.50
N LEU A 117 17.32 -2.02 -4.80
CA LEU A 117 16.26 -2.11 -5.79
C LEU A 117 15.68 -3.53 -5.76
N ASN A 118 14.36 -3.64 -5.82
CA ASN A 118 13.71 -4.93 -5.89
C ASN A 118 13.99 -5.61 -7.25
N PRO A 119 14.66 -6.78 -7.29
CA PRO A 119 15.06 -7.41 -8.55
C PRO A 119 13.88 -7.87 -9.42
N ARG A 120 12.67 -7.93 -8.85
CA ARG A 120 11.45 -8.32 -9.58
C ARG A 120 10.83 -7.17 -10.37
N TYR A 121 11.25 -5.92 -10.12
CA TYR A 121 10.66 -4.73 -10.73
C TYR A 121 11.60 -4.16 -11.78
N THR A 122 11.55 -4.75 -12.98
CA THR A 122 12.32 -4.33 -14.15
C THR A 122 11.37 -3.93 -15.28
N PHE A 123 11.87 -3.24 -16.32
CA PHE A 123 11.07 -2.95 -17.51
C PHE A 123 10.61 -4.23 -18.21
N ASP A 124 11.41 -5.30 -18.21
CA ASP A 124 11.04 -6.59 -18.80
C ASP A 124 9.84 -7.24 -18.09
N THR A 125 9.69 -7.01 -16.78
CA THR A 125 8.57 -7.56 -16.00
C THR A 125 7.35 -6.61 -15.98
N TYR A 126 7.49 -5.39 -16.43
CA TYR A 126 6.38 -4.43 -16.56
C TYR A 126 5.52 -4.77 -17.77
N VAL A 127 4.20 -4.69 -17.64
CA VAL A 127 3.25 -4.88 -18.75
C VAL A 127 2.78 -3.53 -19.24
N VAL A 128 3.05 -3.25 -20.51
CA VAL A 128 2.68 -1.99 -21.16
C VAL A 128 1.31 -2.13 -21.79
N GLY A 129 0.45 -1.17 -21.57
CA GLY A 129 -0.86 -1.01 -22.19
C GLY A 129 -1.15 0.45 -22.49
N THR A 130 -2.32 0.75 -23.05
CA THR A 130 -2.73 2.11 -23.41
C THR A 130 -2.76 3.06 -22.22
N SER A 131 -3.04 2.54 -21.02
CA SER A 131 -3.17 3.29 -19.76
C SER A 131 -1.85 3.70 -19.11
N ASN A 132 -0.71 3.16 -19.55
CA ASN A 132 0.59 3.39 -18.91
C ASN A 132 1.77 3.55 -19.90
N GLN A 133 1.53 3.48 -21.19
CA GLN A 133 2.59 3.54 -22.22
C GLN A 133 3.40 4.83 -22.16
N PHE A 134 2.75 5.96 -21.85
CA PHE A 134 3.45 7.24 -21.75
C PHE A 134 4.39 7.28 -20.54
N ALA A 135 3.91 6.88 -19.37
CA ALA A 135 4.73 6.79 -18.16
C ALA A 135 5.88 5.79 -18.32
N HIS A 136 5.63 4.66 -19.00
CA HIS A 136 6.65 3.67 -19.33
C HIS A 136 7.73 4.27 -20.25
N ALA A 137 7.35 4.91 -21.37
CA ALA A 137 8.28 5.51 -22.32
C ALA A 137 9.14 6.62 -21.67
N ALA A 138 8.50 7.50 -20.87
CA ALA A 138 9.20 8.54 -20.11
C ALA A 138 10.21 7.94 -19.12
N SER A 139 9.81 6.87 -18.42
CA SER A 139 10.66 6.15 -17.46
C SER A 139 11.86 5.49 -18.15
N MET A 140 11.65 4.87 -19.31
CA MET A 140 12.76 4.32 -20.11
C MET A 140 13.74 5.41 -20.56
N ALA A 141 13.24 6.51 -21.10
CA ALA A 141 14.08 7.62 -21.54
C ALA A 141 14.94 8.18 -20.41
N VAL A 142 14.38 8.32 -19.20
CA VAL A 142 15.12 8.74 -18.00
C VAL A 142 16.15 7.70 -17.57
N GLY A 143 15.81 6.41 -17.55
CA GLY A 143 16.74 5.34 -17.20
C GLY A 143 17.88 5.19 -18.20
N GLU A 144 17.65 5.55 -19.46
CA GLU A 144 18.66 5.55 -20.54
C GLU A 144 19.60 6.74 -20.48
N GLN A 145 19.10 7.92 -20.17
CA GLN A 145 19.85 9.18 -20.20
C GLN A 145 19.50 10.04 -18.99
N LEU A 146 20.15 9.74 -17.85
CA LEU A 146 19.94 10.51 -16.63
C LEU A 146 20.20 11.99 -16.84
N SER A 147 19.34 12.82 -16.29
CA SER A 147 19.38 14.30 -16.30
C SER A 147 19.33 14.97 -17.68
N LYS A 148 19.23 14.19 -18.76
CA LYS A 148 19.18 14.74 -20.12
C LYS A 148 17.77 14.72 -20.73
N ALA A 149 16.93 13.72 -20.33
CA ALA A 149 15.60 13.60 -20.89
C ALA A 149 14.60 14.50 -20.13
N TYR A 150 14.24 14.10 -18.92
CA TYR A 150 13.23 14.79 -18.10
C TYR A 150 13.69 14.83 -16.65
N ASN A 151 13.83 16.01 -16.07
CA ASN A 151 14.23 16.18 -14.68
C ASN A 151 13.49 17.35 -14.01
N PRO A 152 12.68 17.12 -12.96
CA PRO A 152 12.30 15.81 -12.46
C PRO A 152 11.36 15.05 -13.39
N LEU A 153 11.28 13.71 -13.23
CA LEU A 153 10.18 12.92 -13.74
C LEU A 153 9.19 12.69 -12.60
N PHE A 154 7.96 13.15 -12.76
CA PHE A 154 6.88 12.98 -11.79
C PHE A 154 5.86 11.98 -12.32
N ILE A 155 5.75 10.80 -11.66
CA ILE A 155 4.83 9.73 -12.06
C ILE A 155 3.66 9.72 -11.09
N TYR A 156 2.44 9.92 -11.57
CA TYR A 156 1.27 9.87 -10.69
C TYR A 156 0.21 8.89 -11.19
N GLY A 157 -0.67 8.50 -10.29
CA GLY A 157 -1.79 7.59 -10.58
C GLY A 157 -2.27 6.89 -9.32
N GLY A 158 -3.42 6.27 -9.39
CA GLY A 158 -4.06 5.62 -8.25
C GLY A 158 -3.17 4.58 -7.55
N VAL A 159 -3.60 4.15 -6.36
CA VAL A 159 -2.89 3.15 -5.56
C VAL A 159 -2.81 1.82 -6.32
N GLY A 160 -1.62 1.19 -6.32
CA GLY A 160 -1.42 -0.14 -6.89
C GLY A 160 -1.41 -0.21 -8.42
N LEU A 161 -1.17 0.91 -9.14
CA LEU A 161 -1.09 0.95 -10.61
C LEU A 161 0.32 0.69 -11.19
N GLY A 162 1.34 0.49 -10.32
CA GLY A 162 2.69 0.15 -10.79
C GLY A 162 3.70 1.30 -10.77
N LYS A 163 3.43 2.41 -10.09
CA LYS A 163 4.37 3.53 -9.89
C LYS A 163 5.71 3.06 -9.31
N THR A 164 5.67 2.37 -8.19
CA THR A 164 6.84 1.79 -7.53
C THR A 164 7.64 0.88 -8.46
N HIS A 165 6.95 0.09 -9.29
CA HIS A 165 7.60 -0.79 -10.27
C HIS A 165 8.45 0.03 -11.27
N LEU A 166 7.90 1.12 -11.82
CA LEU A 166 8.63 1.98 -12.74
C LEU A 166 9.83 2.66 -12.08
N LEU A 167 9.71 3.12 -10.82
CA LEU A 167 10.84 3.69 -10.08
C LEU A 167 12.00 2.68 -9.98
N HIS A 168 11.70 1.45 -9.58
CA HIS A 168 12.72 0.40 -9.50
C HIS A 168 13.30 0.04 -10.88
N ALA A 169 12.45 -0.02 -11.91
CA ALA A 169 12.87 -0.32 -13.28
C ALA A 169 13.86 0.73 -13.81
N ILE A 170 13.60 2.03 -13.56
CA ILE A 170 14.53 3.12 -13.87
C ILE A 170 15.88 2.88 -13.17
N GLY A 171 15.85 2.59 -11.87
CA GLY A 171 17.06 2.34 -11.09
C GLY A 171 17.86 1.14 -11.60
N HIS A 172 17.19 0.05 -12.00
CA HIS A 172 17.85 -1.11 -12.58
C HIS A 172 18.49 -0.79 -13.94
N LEU A 173 17.77 -0.11 -14.83
CA LEU A 173 18.27 0.27 -16.14
C LEU A 173 19.48 1.20 -16.02
N ALA A 174 19.42 2.21 -15.14
CA ALA A 174 20.54 3.11 -14.87
C ALA A 174 21.78 2.36 -14.39
N LYS A 175 21.63 1.45 -13.43
CA LYS A 175 22.75 0.63 -12.93
C LYS A 175 23.28 -0.39 -13.94
N GLN A 176 22.43 -0.90 -14.81
CA GLN A 176 22.86 -1.79 -15.90
C GLN A 176 23.75 -1.07 -16.92
N ARG A 177 23.47 0.21 -17.17
CA ARG A 177 24.27 1.06 -18.09
C ARG A 177 25.58 1.53 -17.47
N ASP A 178 25.57 1.95 -16.22
CA ASP A 178 26.78 2.29 -15.46
C ASP A 178 26.63 1.84 -14.00
N SER A 179 27.36 0.79 -13.64
CA SER A 179 27.34 0.21 -12.29
C SER A 179 27.83 1.16 -11.19
N ARG A 180 28.57 2.23 -11.55
CA ARG A 180 29.12 3.21 -10.61
C ARG A 180 28.10 4.23 -10.16
N ILE A 181 26.95 4.35 -10.85
CA ILE A 181 25.88 5.29 -10.52
C ILE A 181 25.38 5.04 -9.10
N LYS A 182 25.35 6.09 -8.28
CA LYS A 182 24.79 6.08 -6.93
C LYS A 182 23.29 6.27 -7.02
N VAL A 183 22.56 5.16 -6.95
CA VAL A 183 21.08 5.14 -6.97
C VAL A 183 20.56 4.95 -5.56
N SER A 184 19.59 5.76 -5.17
CA SER A 184 18.79 5.54 -3.96
C SER A 184 17.32 5.50 -4.29
N TYR A 185 16.66 4.40 -3.90
CA TYR A 185 15.20 4.30 -3.82
C TYR A 185 14.78 4.48 -2.36
N VAL A 186 13.86 5.37 -2.10
CA VAL A 186 13.37 5.65 -0.74
C VAL A 186 11.89 6.06 -0.78
N SER A 187 11.09 5.56 0.15
CA SER A 187 9.76 6.12 0.37
C SER A 187 9.89 7.47 1.09
N SER A 188 8.97 8.37 0.84
CA SER A 188 8.96 9.67 1.53
C SER A 188 8.77 9.53 3.04
N GLU A 189 8.12 8.47 3.49
CA GLU A 189 8.02 8.12 4.92
C GLU A 189 9.40 7.76 5.50
N LYS A 190 10.16 6.92 4.80
CA LYS A 190 11.54 6.57 5.22
C LYS A 190 12.45 7.78 5.21
N PHE A 191 12.37 8.65 4.20
CA PHE A 191 13.10 9.91 4.16
C PHE A 191 12.80 10.76 5.40
N THR A 192 11.52 10.87 5.77
CA THR A 192 11.08 11.57 6.98
C THR A 192 11.69 10.95 8.25
N ASN A 193 11.64 9.63 8.36
CA ASN A 193 12.17 8.92 9.53
C ASN A 193 13.71 9.03 9.61
N ASP A 194 14.41 8.93 8.48
CA ASP A 194 15.87 9.14 8.42
C ASP A 194 16.24 10.57 8.85
N LEU A 195 15.45 11.60 8.45
CA LEU A 195 15.62 12.97 8.89
C LEU A 195 15.39 13.16 10.40
N ILE A 196 14.30 12.60 10.93
CA ILE A 196 13.99 12.65 12.36
C ILE A 196 15.12 12.02 13.18
N ASN A 197 15.64 10.87 12.74
CA ASN A 197 16.75 10.20 13.39
C ASN A 197 18.04 11.05 13.30
N ALA A 198 18.33 11.64 12.14
CA ALA A 198 19.47 12.51 11.96
C ALA A 198 19.44 13.73 12.89
N ILE A 199 18.25 14.33 13.08
CA ILE A 199 18.06 15.43 14.04
C ILE A 199 18.24 14.93 15.49
N ARG A 200 17.67 13.77 15.84
CA ARG A 200 17.76 13.20 17.19
C ARG A 200 19.19 12.87 17.60
N PHE A 201 20.02 12.40 16.66
CA PHE A 201 21.39 11.95 16.93
C PHE A 201 22.46 12.93 16.46
N ASP A 202 22.08 14.18 16.13
CA ASP A 202 22.98 15.23 15.63
C ASP A 202 23.81 14.81 14.40
N ALA A 203 23.21 14.00 13.53
CA ALA A 203 23.80 13.42 12.32
C ALA A 203 23.25 14.05 11.02
N THR A 204 22.81 15.33 11.07
CA THR A 204 22.20 16.02 9.92
C THR A 204 23.17 16.20 8.76
N VAL A 205 24.48 16.34 9.05
CA VAL A 205 25.52 16.45 8.01
C VAL A 205 25.64 15.11 7.22
N GLU A 206 25.65 13.98 7.92
CA GLU A 206 25.70 12.66 7.29
C GLU A 206 24.45 12.41 6.45
N PHE A 207 23.27 12.79 6.96
CA PHE A 207 22.00 12.71 6.22
C PHE A 207 22.09 13.50 4.90
N ARG A 208 22.53 14.76 4.95
CA ARG A 208 22.67 15.61 3.77
C ARG A 208 23.70 15.02 2.80
N ASN A 209 24.86 14.62 3.27
CA ASN A 209 25.89 14.00 2.44
C ASN A 209 25.36 12.73 1.75
N ARG A 210 24.58 11.92 2.45
CA ARG A 210 24.01 10.69 1.91
C ARG A 210 23.03 10.97 0.76
N TYR A 211 22.08 11.88 0.94
CA TYR A 211 21.03 12.14 -0.05
C TYR A 211 21.51 13.06 -1.18
N ARG A 212 22.37 14.04 -0.90
CA ARG A 212 22.83 15.02 -1.89
C ARG A 212 24.01 14.53 -2.75
N SER A 213 24.66 13.40 -2.40
CA SER A 213 25.72 12.78 -3.20
C SER A 213 25.24 11.75 -4.21
N LEU A 214 23.93 11.59 -4.38
CA LEU A 214 23.32 10.63 -5.28
C LEU A 214 23.41 11.11 -6.74
N ASP A 215 23.47 10.18 -7.69
CA ASP A 215 23.34 10.45 -9.11
C ASP A 215 21.90 10.29 -9.58
N LEU A 216 21.11 9.42 -8.87
CA LEU A 216 19.70 9.17 -9.13
C LEU A 216 18.96 9.01 -7.80
N LEU A 217 18.03 9.93 -7.53
CA LEU A 217 17.09 9.83 -6.42
C LEU A 217 15.73 9.37 -6.93
N LEU A 218 15.28 8.22 -6.42
CA LEU A 218 13.93 7.66 -6.67
C LEU A 218 13.15 7.78 -5.37
N ILE A 219 12.18 8.69 -5.33
CA ILE A 219 11.36 8.91 -4.14
C ILE A 219 9.92 8.46 -4.39
N ASP A 220 9.44 7.57 -3.56
CA ASP A 220 8.11 6.96 -3.69
C ASP A 220 7.12 7.60 -2.72
N ASP A 221 5.88 7.74 -3.19
CA ASP A 221 4.74 8.21 -2.41
C ASP A 221 4.96 9.58 -1.74
N ILE A 222 5.36 10.58 -2.53
CA ILE A 222 5.74 11.92 -2.05
C ILE A 222 4.62 12.62 -1.25
N GLN A 223 3.35 12.24 -1.45
CA GLN A 223 2.22 12.81 -0.72
C GLN A 223 2.34 12.65 0.81
N PHE A 224 3.13 11.70 1.32
CA PHE A 224 3.32 11.52 2.77
C PHE A 224 4.20 12.57 3.45
N ILE A 225 4.87 13.48 2.70
CA ILE A 225 5.51 14.66 3.32
C ILE A 225 4.54 15.81 3.56
N ALA A 226 3.32 15.74 3.02
CA ALA A 226 2.29 16.76 3.20
C ALA A 226 2.02 17.03 4.68
N GLY A 227 1.95 18.31 5.07
CA GLY A 227 1.77 18.73 6.45
C GLY A 227 3.00 18.60 7.37
N LYS A 228 4.15 18.14 6.85
CA LYS A 228 5.40 17.99 7.63
C LYS A 228 6.41 19.08 7.21
N GLU A 229 6.23 20.30 7.69
CA GLU A 229 7.00 21.49 7.27
C GLU A 229 8.51 21.27 7.25
N ARG A 230 9.11 20.78 8.34
CA ARG A 230 10.56 20.52 8.40
C ARG A 230 11.04 19.47 7.38
N THR A 231 10.22 18.47 7.10
CA THR A 231 10.55 17.46 6.09
C THR A 231 10.46 18.05 4.69
N GLN A 232 9.46 18.89 4.43
CA GLN A 232 9.31 19.59 3.15
C GLN A 232 10.48 20.56 2.92
N GLU A 233 10.91 21.28 3.95
CA GLU A 233 12.05 22.19 3.88
C GLU A 233 13.37 21.45 3.55
N GLU A 234 13.72 20.37 4.28
CA GLU A 234 14.94 19.61 4.00
C GLU A 234 14.87 18.88 2.65
N PHE A 235 13.67 18.41 2.26
CA PHE A 235 13.47 17.82 0.94
C PHE A 235 13.67 18.86 -0.18
N PHE A 236 13.16 20.09 -0.01
CA PHE A 236 13.37 21.19 -0.95
C PHE A 236 14.86 21.51 -1.16
N HIS A 237 15.63 21.56 -0.08
CA HIS A 237 17.08 21.77 -0.18
C HIS A 237 17.77 20.59 -0.87
N THR A 238 17.41 19.35 -0.54
CA THR A 238 17.97 18.15 -1.18
C THR A 238 17.63 18.13 -2.67
N PHE A 239 16.40 18.47 -3.03
CA PHE A 239 15.97 18.59 -4.41
C PHE A 239 16.81 19.60 -5.19
N ASN A 240 16.97 20.81 -4.66
CA ASN A 240 17.73 21.87 -5.34
C ASN A 240 19.21 21.45 -5.53
N ASP A 241 19.87 20.93 -4.48
CA ASP A 241 21.27 20.49 -4.57
C ASP A 241 21.47 19.42 -5.65
N LEU A 242 20.54 18.46 -5.76
CA LEU A 242 20.58 17.43 -6.80
C LEU A 242 20.31 18.03 -8.20
N TYR A 243 19.28 18.87 -8.32
CA TYR A 243 18.89 19.47 -9.58
C TYR A 243 19.99 20.36 -10.15
N ASP A 244 20.55 21.25 -9.32
CA ASP A 244 21.62 22.18 -9.69
C ASP A 244 22.92 21.44 -10.03
N SER A 245 23.15 20.28 -9.42
CA SER A 245 24.26 19.39 -9.74
C SER A 245 23.98 18.47 -10.94
N SER A 246 22.90 18.70 -11.67
CA SER A 246 22.49 17.89 -12.82
C SER A 246 22.32 16.40 -12.47
N LYS A 247 21.80 16.09 -11.28
CA LYS A 247 21.45 14.74 -10.85
C LYS A 247 19.98 14.45 -11.13
N GLN A 248 19.65 13.19 -11.42
CA GLN A 248 18.30 12.81 -11.78
C GLN A 248 17.42 12.62 -10.56
N ILE A 249 16.21 13.17 -10.63
CA ILE A 249 15.17 13.00 -9.61
C ILE A 249 13.95 12.38 -10.27
N VAL A 250 13.41 11.31 -9.66
CA VAL A 250 12.15 10.69 -10.07
C VAL A 250 11.24 10.61 -8.84
N ILE A 251 10.01 11.05 -9.00
CA ILE A 251 9.05 11.19 -7.91
C ILE A 251 7.80 10.41 -8.27
N SER A 252 7.24 9.65 -7.33
CA SER A 252 5.89 9.10 -7.48
C SER A 252 4.89 9.71 -6.52
N SER A 253 3.61 9.75 -6.92
CA SER A 253 2.49 10.23 -6.11
C SER A 253 1.19 9.54 -6.47
N ASP A 254 0.22 9.54 -5.56
CA ASP A 254 -1.15 9.11 -5.86
C ASP A 254 -2.00 10.19 -6.54
N SER A 255 -1.52 11.45 -6.53
CA SER A 255 -2.23 12.61 -7.09
C SER A 255 -1.27 13.61 -7.75
N LEU A 256 -1.82 14.52 -8.53
CA LEU A 256 -1.06 15.63 -9.11
C LEU A 256 -0.44 16.54 -8.02
N PRO A 257 0.70 17.21 -8.28
CA PRO A 257 1.33 18.11 -7.29
C PRO A 257 0.38 19.16 -6.73
N ARG A 258 -0.48 19.73 -7.56
CA ARG A 258 -1.50 20.74 -7.19
C ARG A 258 -2.63 20.18 -6.31
N GLU A 259 -2.83 18.87 -6.30
CA GLU A 259 -3.90 18.18 -5.56
C GLU A 259 -3.42 17.66 -4.21
N ILE A 260 -2.10 17.68 -3.95
CA ILE A 260 -1.54 17.27 -2.66
C ILE A 260 -1.85 18.37 -1.63
N PRO A 261 -2.70 18.08 -0.63
CA PRO A 261 -3.04 19.10 0.37
C PRO A 261 -1.83 19.45 1.22
N THR A 262 -1.71 20.70 1.62
CA THR A 262 -0.62 21.19 2.51
C THR A 262 0.80 21.01 1.95
N LEU A 263 0.96 20.79 0.64
CA LEU A 263 2.26 20.83 -0.02
C LEU A 263 2.67 22.29 -0.24
N GLU A 264 3.88 22.64 0.16
CA GLU A 264 4.43 23.97 -0.03
C GLU A 264 4.51 24.34 -1.53
N GLU A 265 4.16 25.60 -1.86
CA GLU A 265 4.10 26.08 -3.23
C GLU A 265 5.46 25.99 -3.96
N ARG A 266 6.55 26.21 -3.22
CA ARG A 266 7.91 26.07 -3.77
C ARG A 266 8.22 24.62 -4.22
N LEU A 267 7.78 23.60 -3.47
CA LEU A 267 7.92 22.19 -3.88
C LEU A 267 6.99 21.84 -5.03
N ARG A 268 5.75 22.33 -4.98
CA ARG A 268 4.78 22.14 -6.07
C ARG A 268 5.33 22.65 -7.38
N SER A 269 5.86 23.87 -7.41
CA SER A 269 6.48 24.47 -8.61
C SER A 269 7.65 23.60 -9.11
N ARG A 270 8.49 23.07 -8.22
CA ARG A 270 9.62 22.20 -8.61
C ARG A 270 9.17 20.88 -9.21
N PHE A 271 8.10 20.29 -8.69
CA PHE A 271 7.56 19.03 -9.21
C PHE A 271 6.91 19.23 -10.60
N GLU A 272 6.30 20.37 -10.82
CA GLU A 272 5.67 20.73 -12.11
C GLU A 272 6.66 21.21 -13.17
N TRP A 273 7.90 21.51 -12.81
CA TRP A 273 8.92 21.99 -13.76
C TRP A 273 9.36 20.94 -14.77
N GLY A 274 9.35 19.65 -14.39
CA GLY A 274 9.75 18.54 -15.23
C GLY A 274 8.61 17.93 -16.04
N LEU A 275 8.74 16.63 -16.34
CA LEU A 275 7.68 15.87 -17.00
C LEU A 275 6.77 15.21 -15.99
N ILE A 276 5.47 15.44 -16.14
CA ILE A 276 4.43 14.75 -15.36
C ILE A 276 3.83 13.65 -16.24
N ALA A 277 3.90 12.40 -15.77
CA ALA A 277 3.38 11.22 -16.46
C ALA A 277 2.31 10.53 -15.60
N ASP A 278 1.15 10.27 -16.21
CA ASP A 278 0.03 9.59 -15.55
C ASP A 278 0.04 8.08 -15.79
N ILE A 279 -0.46 7.35 -14.81
CA ILE A 279 -0.79 5.94 -14.93
C ILE A 279 -2.27 5.78 -14.61
N GLN A 280 -3.04 5.39 -15.61
CA GLN A 280 -4.47 5.16 -15.48
C GLN A 280 -4.79 3.69 -15.18
N HIS A 281 -6.05 3.39 -14.87
CA HIS A 281 -6.50 2.03 -14.66
C HIS A 281 -6.33 1.20 -15.96
N PRO A 282 -5.73 -0.01 -15.86
CA PRO A 282 -5.53 -0.87 -17.01
C PRO A 282 -6.88 -1.39 -17.56
N ASP A 283 -6.95 -1.52 -18.86
CA ASP A 283 -8.05 -2.20 -19.54
C ASP A 283 -8.06 -3.71 -19.27
N LEU A 284 -9.09 -4.40 -19.72
CA LEU A 284 -9.27 -5.84 -19.49
C LEU A 284 -8.11 -6.67 -20.05
N GLU A 285 -7.63 -6.30 -21.24
CA GLU A 285 -6.56 -7.01 -21.94
C GLU A 285 -5.23 -6.85 -21.20
N THR A 286 -4.91 -5.65 -20.77
CA THR A 286 -3.72 -5.35 -19.97
C THR A 286 -3.76 -6.08 -18.61
N LYS A 287 -4.92 -6.11 -17.93
CA LYS A 287 -5.09 -6.89 -16.69
C LYS A 287 -4.82 -8.39 -16.90
N ALA A 288 -5.40 -8.97 -17.96
CA ALA A 288 -5.17 -10.37 -18.28
C ALA A 288 -3.69 -10.66 -18.62
N ALA A 289 -3.03 -9.75 -19.35
CA ALA A 289 -1.60 -9.85 -19.65
C ALA A 289 -0.73 -9.78 -18.37
N ILE A 290 -1.07 -8.90 -17.44
CA ILE A 290 -0.39 -8.80 -16.12
C ILE A 290 -0.51 -10.13 -15.37
N LEU A 291 -1.71 -10.70 -15.28
CA LEU A 291 -1.95 -11.97 -14.60
C LEU A 291 -1.11 -13.10 -15.21
N ARG A 292 -1.11 -13.23 -16.53
CA ARG A 292 -0.34 -14.28 -17.24
C ARG A 292 1.16 -14.11 -17.00
N LYS A 293 1.68 -12.90 -17.12
CA LYS A 293 3.10 -12.61 -16.89
C LYS A 293 3.53 -12.91 -15.43
N LYS A 294 2.67 -12.57 -14.47
CA LYS A 294 2.91 -12.87 -13.05
C LYS A 294 2.85 -14.36 -12.74
N ALA A 295 1.89 -15.10 -13.32
CA ALA A 295 1.81 -16.55 -13.18
C ALA A 295 3.04 -17.24 -13.78
N GLN A 296 3.46 -16.82 -14.98
CA GLN A 296 4.66 -17.35 -15.64
C GLN A 296 5.93 -17.11 -14.82
N ALA A 297 6.07 -15.93 -14.22
CA ALA A 297 7.21 -15.61 -13.34
C ALA A 297 7.26 -16.48 -12.07
N GLN A 298 6.14 -17.11 -11.68
CA GLN A 298 6.03 -18.06 -10.58
C GLN A 298 6.03 -19.53 -11.05
N GLY A 299 6.34 -19.79 -12.33
CA GLY A 299 6.39 -21.12 -12.90
C GLY A 299 5.02 -21.78 -13.14
N ALA A 300 3.93 -21.02 -13.06
CA ALA A 300 2.58 -21.53 -13.25
C ALA A 300 2.02 -21.16 -14.62
N ARG A 301 1.26 -22.08 -15.22
CA ARG A 301 0.49 -21.82 -16.44
C ARG A 301 -0.92 -21.37 -16.05
N LEU A 302 -1.30 -20.18 -16.44
CA LEU A 302 -2.64 -19.63 -16.21
C LEU A 302 -3.44 -19.70 -17.51
N PRO A 303 -4.55 -20.45 -17.58
CA PRO A 303 -5.42 -20.48 -18.76
C PRO A 303 -6.00 -19.11 -19.08
N ASP A 304 -6.22 -18.83 -20.38
CA ASP A 304 -6.74 -17.53 -20.82
C ASP A 304 -8.13 -17.22 -20.24
N GLU A 305 -9.01 -18.20 -20.17
CA GLU A 305 -10.34 -18.06 -19.57
C GLU A 305 -10.28 -17.67 -18.09
N VAL A 306 -9.33 -18.22 -17.32
CA VAL A 306 -9.11 -17.90 -15.91
C VAL A 306 -8.56 -16.47 -15.79
N SER A 307 -7.57 -16.11 -16.63
CA SER A 307 -7.01 -14.76 -16.63
C SER A 307 -8.06 -13.69 -16.94
N LEU A 308 -8.94 -13.94 -17.93
CA LEU A 308 -10.04 -13.04 -18.27
C LEU A 308 -11.12 -13.00 -17.18
N PHE A 309 -11.43 -14.14 -16.54
CA PHE A 309 -12.37 -14.20 -15.43
C PHE A 309 -11.90 -13.31 -14.27
N ILE A 310 -10.63 -13.45 -13.84
CA ILE A 310 -10.08 -12.62 -12.76
C ILE A 310 -10.05 -11.15 -13.17
N ALA A 311 -9.56 -10.83 -14.38
CA ALA A 311 -9.46 -9.47 -14.89
C ALA A 311 -10.81 -8.75 -14.97
N LYS A 312 -11.89 -9.46 -15.30
CA LYS A 312 -13.27 -8.95 -15.37
C LYS A 312 -13.85 -8.68 -13.98
N ASN A 313 -13.54 -9.54 -13.01
CA ASN A 313 -14.13 -9.48 -11.68
C ASN A 313 -13.34 -8.59 -10.70
N VAL A 314 -12.04 -8.35 -10.92
CA VAL A 314 -11.25 -7.43 -10.11
C VAL A 314 -11.20 -6.05 -10.79
N LYS A 315 -11.93 -5.08 -10.24
CA LYS A 315 -12.06 -3.73 -10.83
C LYS A 315 -11.09 -2.72 -10.24
N SER A 316 -10.61 -2.92 -9.00
CA SER A 316 -9.97 -1.90 -8.20
C SER A 316 -8.55 -1.56 -8.65
N ASN A 317 -7.59 -2.43 -8.45
CA ASN A 317 -6.17 -2.14 -8.70
C ASN A 317 -5.36 -3.42 -8.99
N ILE A 318 -4.11 -3.23 -9.44
CA ILE A 318 -3.23 -4.35 -9.81
C ILE A 318 -2.81 -5.16 -8.57
N ARG A 319 -2.69 -4.54 -7.38
CA ARG A 319 -2.35 -5.29 -6.14
C ARG A 319 -3.43 -6.31 -5.79
N GLU A 320 -4.69 -5.95 -5.92
CA GLU A 320 -5.81 -6.87 -5.68
C GLU A 320 -5.90 -7.94 -6.77
N LEU A 321 -5.59 -7.57 -8.00
CA LEU A 321 -5.47 -8.51 -9.12
C LEU A 321 -4.39 -9.55 -8.84
N GLU A 322 -3.20 -9.14 -8.41
CA GLU A 322 -2.10 -10.02 -8.01
C GLU A 322 -2.47 -10.86 -6.78
N GLY A 323 -3.11 -10.26 -5.79
CA GLY A 323 -3.60 -10.97 -4.60
C GLY A 323 -4.58 -12.10 -4.94
N SER A 324 -5.48 -11.86 -5.89
CA SER A 324 -6.42 -12.88 -6.40
C SER A 324 -5.70 -14.03 -7.08
N LEU A 325 -4.69 -13.74 -7.90
CA LEU A 325 -3.85 -14.75 -8.54
C LEU A 325 -3.08 -15.58 -7.49
N VAL A 326 -2.45 -14.93 -6.53
CA VAL A 326 -1.70 -15.63 -5.46
C VAL A 326 -2.62 -16.53 -4.65
N ARG A 327 -3.82 -16.06 -4.28
CA ARG A 327 -4.84 -16.87 -3.58
C ARG A 327 -5.23 -18.13 -4.39
N LEU A 328 -5.47 -17.96 -5.70
CA LEU A 328 -5.83 -19.07 -6.58
C LEU A 328 -4.69 -20.08 -6.69
N MET A 329 -3.46 -19.62 -6.93
CA MET A 329 -2.28 -20.49 -7.05
C MET A 329 -1.97 -21.23 -5.75
N ALA A 330 -2.08 -20.56 -4.61
CA ALA A 330 -1.89 -21.17 -3.29
C ALA A 330 -2.93 -22.28 -3.06
N HIS A 331 -4.20 -22.04 -3.40
CA HIS A 331 -5.26 -23.03 -3.26
C HIS A 331 -5.05 -24.22 -4.19
N ALA A 332 -4.70 -23.98 -5.45
CA ALA A 332 -4.40 -25.04 -6.43
C ALA A 332 -3.23 -25.92 -5.96
N SER A 333 -2.15 -25.30 -5.46
CA SER A 333 -0.99 -26.00 -4.91
C SER A 333 -1.33 -26.82 -3.66
N PHE A 334 -2.10 -26.25 -2.74
CA PHE A 334 -2.49 -26.93 -1.50
C PHE A 334 -3.43 -28.12 -1.73
N THR A 335 -4.35 -27.99 -2.70
CA THR A 335 -5.32 -29.06 -3.04
C THR A 335 -4.83 -30.00 -4.12
N HIS A 336 -3.63 -29.79 -4.66
CA HIS A 336 -3.06 -30.54 -5.80
C HIS A 336 -3.99 -30.57 -7.02
N ARG A 337 -4.77 -29.49 -7.24
CA ARG A 337 -5.69 -29.36 -8.38
C ARG A 337 -5.08 -28.46 -9.45
N GLU A 338 -5.40 -28.74 -10.71
CA GLU A 338 -5.06 -27.85 -11.82
C GLU A 338 -5.85 -26.53 -11.73
N ILE A 339 -5.25 -25.46 -12.23
CA ILE A 339 -5.91 -24.14 -12.30
C ILE A 339 -6.92 -24.16 -13.44
N THR A 340 -8.20 -24.30 -13.10
CA THR A 340 -9.34 -24.26 -14.03
C THR A 340 -10.26 -23.10 -13.71
N LEU A 341 -11.20 -22.81 -14.62
CA LEU A 341 -12.20 -21.77 -14.40
C LEU A 341 -13.11 -22.08 -13.20
N GLU A 342 -13.47 -23.36 -13.02
CA GLU A 342 -14.30 -23.80 -11.91
C GLU A 342 -13.57 -23.56 -10.58
N LEU A 343 -12.28 -23.90 -10.49
CA LEU A 343 -11.47 -23.64 -9.31
C LEU A 343 -11.39 -22.13 -9.04
N ALA A 344 -11.17 -21.32 -10.07
CA ALA A 344 -11.13 -19.88 -9.92
C ALA A 344 -12.46 -19.28 -9.42
N GLN A 345 -13.58 -19.79 -9.92
CA GLN A 345 -14.92 -19.40 -9.46
C GLN A 345 -15.17 -19.80 -8.01
N GLU A 346 -14.73 -20.99 -7.60
CA GLU A 346 -14.83 -21.50 -6.23
C GLU A 346 -14.01 -20.62 -5.26
N VAL A 347 -12.72 -20.43 -5.55
CA VAL A 347 -11.77 -19.73 -4.67
C VAL A 347 -12.04 -18.23 -4.57
N LEU A 348 -12.51 -17.62 -5.66
CA LEU A 348 -12.76 -16.19 -5.77
C LEU A 348 -14.26 -15.83 -5.65
N LYS A 349 -15.09 -16.79 -5.17
CA LYS A 349 -16.53 -16.60 -4.99
C LYS A 349 -16.86 -15.38 -4.13
N GLU A 350 -16.07 -15.10 -3.10
CA GLU A 350 -16.26 -13.92 -2.23
C GLU A 350 -16.08 -12.61 -3.01
N LEU A 351 -15.09 -12.54 -3.92
CA LEU A 351 -14.89 -11.35 -4.76
C LEU A 351 -16.06 -11.11 -5.71
N THR A 352 -16.66 -12.18 -6.22
CA THR A 352 -17.87 -12.09 -7.06
C THR A 352 -19.11 -11.77 -6.24
N GLN A 353 -19.21 -12.25 -5.01
CA GLN A 353 -20.32 -11.95 -4.11
C GLN A 353 -20.25 -10.54 -3.52
N GLU A 354 -19.07 -10.02 -3.18
CA GLU A 354 -18.93 -8.63 -2.76
C GLU A 354 -19.32 -7.65 -3.86
N GLN A 355 -19.04 -7.96 -5.12
CA GLN A 355 -19.50 -7.14 -6.24
C GLN A 355 -21.03 -7.18 -6.44
N GLN A 356 -21.68 -8.30 -6.12
CA GLN A 356 -23.14 -8.41 -6.14
C GLN A 356 -23.79 -7.70 -4.95
N ARG A 357 -23.03 -7.46 -3.86
CA ARG A 357 -23.51 -6.75 -2.67
C ARG A 357 -23.37 -5.23 -2.77
N ILE A 358 -22.48 -4.71 -3.64
CA ILE A 358 -22.39 -3.27 -3.86
C ILE A 358 -23.58 -2.85 -4.73
N PRO A 359 -24.50 -2.03 -4.19
CA PRO A 359 -25.67 -1.62 -4.95
C PRO A 359 -25.24 -0.74 -6.14
N THR A 360 -25.91 -0.88 -7.28
CA THR A 360 -25.71 0.01 -8.42
C THR A 360 -26.28 1.40 -8.14
N ILE A 361 -25.84 2.43 -8.89
CA ILE A 361 -26.41 3.79 -8.82
C ILE A 361 -27.95 3.72 -8.94
N ASN A 362 -28.45 2.87 -9.85
CA ASN A 362 -29.90 2.69 -10.05
C ASN A 362 -30.56 2.04 -8.82
N ALA A 363 -29.92 1.08 -8.16
CA ALA A 363 -30.44 0.48 -6.93
C ALA A 363 -30.54 1.51 -5.79
N ILE A 364 -29.51 2.37 -5.64
CA ILE A 364 -29.54 3.47 -4.67
C ILE A 364 -30.65 4.46 -5.00
N GLN A 365 -30.82 4.84 -6.28
CA GLN A 365 -31.90 5.72 -6.69
C GLN A 365 -33.28 5.14 -6.34
N LYS A 366 -33.51 3.84 -6.57
CA LYS A 366 -34.73 3.17 -6.21
C LYS A 366 -35.02 3.18 -4.71
N ALA A 367 -34.02 2.79 -3.91
CA ALA A 367 -34.16 2.75 -2.45
C ALA A 367 -34.42 4.14 -1.84
N VAL A 368 -33.71 5.17 -2.34
CA VAL A 368 -33.91 6.55 -1.88
C VAL A 368 -35.26 7.08 -2.34
N ALA A 369 -35.68 6.78 -3.58
CA ALA A 369 -36.97 7.19 -4.10
C ALA A 369 -38.12 6.59 -3.28
N GLU A 370 -38.06 5.30 -2.95
CA GLU A 370 -38.96 4.60 -2.09
C GLU A 370 -39.01 5.21 -0.67
N PHE A 371 -37.86 5.44 -0.07
CA PHE A 371 -37.76 5.99 1.28
C PHE A 371 -38.35 7.39 1.42
N PHE A 372 -38.15 8.25 0.42
CA PHE A 372 -38.66 9.63 0.43
C PHE A 372 -40.02 9.79 -0.27
N GLY A 373 -40.63 8.73 -0.81
CA GLY A 373 -41.90 8.78 -1.49
C GLY A 373 -41.85 9.59 -2.80
N VAL A 374 -40.75 9.55 -3.54
CA VAL A 374 -40.59 10.24 -4.82
C VAL A 374 -40.34 9.22 -5.95
N ARG A 375 -40.53 9.65 -7.20
CA ARG A 375 -40.23 8.76 -8.34
C ARG A 375 -38.76 8.81 -8.69
N VAL A 376 -38.21 7.70 -9.20
CA VAL A 376 -36.80 7.64 -9.64
C VAL A 376 -36.56 8.68 -10.75
N ASP A 377 -37.48 8.89 -11.65
CA ASP A 377 -37.36 9.87 -12.72
C ASP A 377 -37.25 11.30 -12.20
N ASP A 378 -37.91 11.60 -11.05
CA ASP A 378 -37.79 12.90 -10.41
C ASP A 378 -36.38 13.18 -9.90
N LEU A 379 -35.68 12.14 -9.43
CA LEU A 379 -34.27 12.26 -9.01
C LEU A 379 -33.33 12.62 -10.20
N ARG A 380 -33.69 12.16 -11.41
CA ARG A 380 -32.92 12.44 -12.65
C ARG A 380 -33.36 13.75 -13.30
N SER A 381 -34.49 14.26 -12.97
CA SER A 381 -35.09 15.47 -13.58
C SER A 381 -34.26 16.74 -13.30
N ARG A 382 -34.55 17.83 -14.03
CA ARG A 382 -34.00 19.17 -13.77
C ARG A 382 -34.76 19.94 -12.69
N GLY A 383 -35.82 19.33 -12.10
CA GLY A 383 -36.65 19.96 -11.08
C GLY A 383 -35.86 20.43 -9.85
N ARG A 384 -36.22 21.64 -9.36
CA ARG A 384 -35.58 22.28 -8.20
C ARG A 384 -36.46 22.31 -6.96
N ASN A 385 -37.57 21.57 -6.97
CA ASN A 385 -38.48 21.52 -5.85
C ASN A 385 -37.80 20.88 -4.62
N LYS A 386 -38.00 21.45 -3.42
CA LYS A 386 -37.34 21.00 -2.17
C LYS A 386 -37.67 19.52 -1.87
N SER A 387 -38.84 19.03 -2.22
CA SER A 387 -39.25 17.62 -2.07
C SER A 387 -38.40 16.65 -2.91
N ILE A 388 -37.78 17.10 -3.99
CA ILE A 388 -36.98 16.27 -4.91
C ILE A 388 -35.47 16.52 -4.72
N VAL A 389 -35.08 17.77 -4.38
CA VAL A 389 -33.70 18.17 -4.28
C VAL A 389 -32.98 17.44 -3.14
N LEU A 390 -33.62 17.35 -1.96
CA LEU A 390 -33.00 16.68 -0.80
C LEU A 390 -32.81 15.17 -1.06
N PRO A 391 -33.84 14.40 -1.49
CA PRO A 391 -33.64 12.99 -1.86
C PRO A 391 -32.55 12.79 -2.91
N ARG A 392 -32.51 13.63 -3.95
CA ARG A 392 -31.47 13.59 -4.97
C ARG A 392 -30.05 13.78 -4.38
N GLN A 393 -29.88 14.74 -3.48
CA GLN A 393 -28.62 15.00 -2.82
C GLN A 393 -28.18 13.81 -1.94
N VAL A 394 -29.13 13.21 -1.20
CA VAL A 394 -28.88 11.99 -0.40
C VAL A 394 -28.48 10.83 -1.31
N ALA A 395 -29.16 10.63 -2.43
CA ALA A 395 -28.85 9.56 -3.38
C ALA A 395 -27.43 9.75 -3.99
N MET A 396 -27.06 10.97 -4.40
CA MET A 396 -25.71 11.28 -4.89
C MET A 396 -24.64 11.01 -3.80
N TYR A 397 -24.91 11.41 -2.57
CA TYR A 397 -24.03 11.17 -1.42
C TYR A 397 -23.85 9.66 -1.18
N LEU A 398 -24.91 8.88 -1.14
CA LEU A 398 -24.84 7.42 -0.97
C LEU A 398 -24.14 6.73 -2.13
N CYS A 399 -24.32 7.18 -3.38
CA CYS A 399 -23.55 6.70 -4.52
C CYS A 399 -22.05 6.94 -4.33
N ARG A 400 -21.65 8.10 -3.77
CA ARG A 400 -20.25 8.40 -3.50
C ARG A 400 -19.68 7.59 -2.34
N GLU A 401 -20.44 7.42 -1.25
CA GLU A 401 -19.96 6.73 -0.04
C GLU A 401 -20.02 5.19 -0.16
N ILE A 402 -21.07 4.62 -0.75
CA ILE A 402 -21.27 3.17 -0.82
C ILE A 402 -20.64 2.57 -2.08
N VAL A 403 -21.00 3.14 -3.26
CA VAL A 403 -20.53 2.62 -4.56
C VAL A 403 -19.09 3.07 -4.86
N LYS A 404 -18.61 4.16 -4.22
CA LYS A 404 -17.37 4.84 -4.54
C LYS A 404 -17.29 5.29 -6.00
N ALA A 405 -18.44 5.54 -6.63
CA ALA A 405 -18.54 5.95 -8.02
C ALA A 405 -17.83 7.29 -8.26
N SER A 406 -17.28 7.50 -9.47
CA SER A 406 -16.67 8.78 -9.83
C SER A 406 -17.71 9.91 -9.88
N LEU A 407 -17.27 11.14 -9.69
CA LEU A 407 -18.18 12.31 -9.74
C LEU A 407 -18.87 12.45 -11.12
N PRO A 408 -18.17 12.23 -12.25
CA PRO A 408 -18.79 12.21 -13.56
C PRO A 408 -19.85 11.10 -13.72
N ASP A 409 -19.54 9.86 -13.29
CA ASP A 409 -20.49 8.73 -13.39
C ASP A 409 -21.77 8.98 -12.58
N ILE A 410 -21.62 9.56 -11.37
CA ILE A 410 -22.76 9.98 -10.57
C ILE A 410 -23.56 11.05 -11.32
N GLY A 411 -22.88 12.07 -11.85
CA GLY A 411 -23.52 13.13 -12.62
C GLY A 411 -24.34 12.61 -13.79
N GLU A 412 -23.78 11.67 -14.55
CA GLU A 412 -24.44 11.01 -15.68
C GLU A 412 -25.66 10.21 -15.23
N GLY A 413 -25.52 9.40 -14.17
CA GLY A 413 -26.60 8.61 -13.59
C GLY A 413 -27.79 9.45 -13.09
N PHE A 414 -27.57 10.73 -12.77
CA PHE A 414 -28.60 11.68 -12.33
C PHE A 414 -29.07 12.66 -13.41
N GLY A 415 -28.99 12.26 -14.69
CA GLY A 415 -29.53 13.03 -15.83
C GLY A 415 -28.56 14.11 -16.33
N GLY A 416 -27.26 13.78 -16.40
CA GLY A 416 -26.23 14.66 -16.96
C GLY A 416 -25.94 15.87 -16.07
N LYS A 417 -25.90 15.68 -14.75
CA LYS A 417 -25.50 16.74 -13.81
C LYS A 417 -24.00 16.92 -13.83
N ASP A 418 -23.56 18.17 -13.78
CA ASP A 418 -22.15 18.49 -13.67
C ASP A 418 -21.54 17.95 -12.37
N HIS A 419 -20.27 17.56 -12.42
CA HIS A 419 -19.51 17.03 -11.26
C HIS A 419 -19.49 18.01 -10.07
N THR A 420 -19.48 19.32 -10.33
CA THR A 420 -19.58 20.34 -9.28
C THR A 420 -20.90 20.28 -8.52
N THR A 421 -22.00 19.97 -9.22
CA THR A 421 -23.31 19.74 -8.59
C THR A 421 -23.28 18.55 -7.65
N VAL A 422 -22.57 17.49 -8.02
CA VAL A 422 -22.41 16.29 -7.17
C VAL A 422 -21.58 16.60 -5.94
N ILE A 423 -20.46 17.35 -6.09
CA ILE A 423 -19.62 17.79 -4.97
C ILE A 423 -20.46 18.58 -3.95
N HIS A 424 -21.16 19.62 -4.42
CA HIS A 424 -22.02 20.45 -3.56
C HIS A 424 -23.14 19.64 -2.88
N ALA A 425 -23.70 18.66 -3.57
CA ALA A 425 -24.70 17.76 -3.00
C ALA A 425 -24.11 16.95 -1.84
N CYS A 426 -22.95 16.35 -2.04
CA CYS A 426 -22.26 15.56 -1.02
C CYS A 426 -21.87 16.41 0.21
N GLU A 427 -21.31 17.59 0.00
CA GLU A 427 -20.93 18.50 1.09
C GLU A 427 -22.14 18.98 1.90
N LYS A 428 -23.25 19.25 1.22
CA LYS A 428 -24.47 19.70 1.88
C LYS A 428 -25.08 18.59 2.73
N VAL A 429 -25.07 17.33 2.24
CA VAL A 429 -25.54 16.18 3.01
C VAL A 429 -24.60 15.92 4.19
N LYS A 430 -23.28 15.98 4.02
CA LYS A 430 -22.30 15.83 5.10
C LYS A 430 -22.52 16.86 6.22
N ARG A 431 -22.70 18.11 5.87
CA ARG A 431 -22.99 19.18 6.85
C ARG A 431 -24.31 18.93 7.59
N LYS A 432 -25.34 18.47 6.88
CA LYS A 432 -26.64 18.19 7.47
C LYS A 432 -26.60 16.97 8.41
N ILE A 433 -25.86 15.92 8.05
CA ILE A 433 -25.60 14.76 8.93
C ILE A 433 -24.90 15.17 10.22
N ALA A 434 -23.95 16.12 10.13
CA ALA A 434 -23.22 16.62 11.31
C ALA A 434 -24.10 17.46 12.24
N GLY A 435 -25.10 18.18 11.70
CA GLY A 435 -25.93 19.12 12.46
C GLY A 435 -27.27 18.58 12.94
N GLU A 436 -27.82 17.53 12.31
CA GLU A 436 -29.18 17.03 12.58
C GLU A 436 -29.17 15.52 12.87
N GLU A 437 -29.41 15.14 14.13
CA GLU A 437 -29.34 13.73 14.56
C GLU A 437 -30.42 12.86 13.90
N VAL A 438 -31.62 13.37 13.72
CA VAL A 438 -32.71 12.66 13.06
C VAL A 438 -32.36 12.35 11.59
N PHE A 439 -31.82 13.34 10.89
CA PHE A 439 -31.37 13.17 9.51
C PHE A 439 -30.22 12.18 9.38
N ARG A 440 -29.29 12.20 10.34
CA ARG A 440 -28.21 11.22 10.42
C ARG A 440 -28.74 9.79 10.51
N LYS A 441 -29.70 9.53 11.41
CA LYS A 441 -30.34 8.22 11.53
C LYS A 441 -31.02 7.79 10.24
N GLN A 442 -31.75 8.68 9.58
CA GLN A 442 -32.40 8.38 8.30
C GLN A 442 -31.43 7.96 7.20
N VAL A 443 -30.29 8.68 7.07
CA VAL A 443 -29.26 8.34 6.09
C VAL A 443 -28.54 7.03 6.47
N GLN A 444 -28.37 6.78 7.76
CA GLN A 444 -27.76 5.54 8.27
C GLN A 444 -28.67 4.33 8.04
N ASP A 445 -29.97 4.45 8.28
CA ASP A 445 -30.96 3.40 7.98
C ASP A 445 -30.99 3.06 6.48
N LEU A 446 -30.97 4.09 5.63
CA LEU A 446 -30.86 3.90 4.18
C LEU A 446 -29.56 3.20 3.78
N SER A 447 -28.44 3.59 4.39
CA SER A 447 -27.14 2.95 4.15
C SER A 447 -27.16 1.48 4.54
N THR A 448 -27.72 1.15 5.72
CA THR A 448 -27.83 -0.24 6.21
C THR A 448 -28.73 -1.11 5.33
N ARG A 449 -29.81 -0.55 4.76
CA ARG A 449 -30.66 -1.27 3.80
C ARG A 449 -29.97 -1.56 2.47
N LEU A 450 -29.03 -0.73 2.08
CA LEU A 450 -28.28 -0.82 0.82
C LEU A 450 -27.01 -1.68 0.92
N THR A 451 -26.51 -1.89 2.14
CA THR A 451 -25.33 -2.72 2.44
C THR A 451 -25.76 -3.82 3.41
N PRO A 452 -26.31 -4.96 2.91
CA PRO A 452 -26.75 -6.07 3.73
C PRO A 452 -25.62 -6.80 4.45
#